data_e5850397f780b2f3c8c3e35edbbf4eea
#
_entry.id   e5850397f780b2f3c8c3e35edbbf4eea
#
_cell.length_a   1.000
_cell.length_b   1.000
_cell.length_c   1.000
_cell.angle_alpha   90.00
_cell.angle_beta   90.00
_cell.angle_gamma   90.00
#
_symmetry.space_group_name_H-M   'P 1'
#
loop_
_entity.id
_entity.type
_entity.pdbx_description
1 polymer ?
#
loop_
_entity_poly.entity_id
_entity_poly.type
_entity_poly.pdbx_seq_one_letter_code
_entity_poly.pdbx_strand_id
1 'polypeptide(L)'
;MNETPVSADAPADDPYLVLTPAGALHAYGERVPDETSAILQTLMPRGASLRRSAWLELAPEHRTVLARALYEGWVHEVQRELRAPDVRLDNYLPHAIAGLSGTRTAALASDEGFCLARVGYSEEEAETLCV
;
A
#
# COMPACT_ATOMS: atom_id res chain seq x y z
N MET A 1 -24.69 -4.37 29.65
CA MET A 1 -24.16 -4.33 29.31
C MET A 1 -23.41 -4.35 28.67
N ASN A 2 -23.21 -4.08 28.57
CA ASN A 2 -22.55 -3.99 27.99
C ASN A 2 -21.82 -3.81 27.31
N GLU A 3 -21.70 -3.50 27.05
CA GLU A 3 -21.06 -3.32 26.46
C GLU A 3 -20.11 -3.13 26.13
N THR A 4 -19.88 -2.95 26.03
CA THR A 4 -19.00 -2.75 25.62
C THR A 4 -18.12 -2.75 25.16
N PRO A 5 -17.92 -2.71 25.24
CA PRO A 5 -16.97 -2.08 24.86
C PRO A 5 -16.09 -2.35 23.98
N VAL A 6 -16.01 -2.66 23.63
CA VAL A 6 -15.28 -2.68 22.80
C VAL A 6 -14.89 -1.69 22.14
N SER A 7 -15.10 -0.92 22.44
CA SER A 7 -15.01 0.13 21.80
C SER A 7 -13.82 0.88 21.70
N ALA A 8 -12.87 0.70 22.36
CA ALA A 8 -11.59 1.32 22.17
C ALA A 8 -11.04 1.03 20.79
N ASP A 9 -11.43 -0.08 20.24
CA ASP A 9 -11.06 -0.41 18.89
C ASP A 9 -11.97 0.26 17.89
N ALA A 10 -11.53 0.42 16.67
CA ALA A 10 -12.34 0.96 15.62
C ALA A 10 -13.59 0.12 15.44
N PRO A 11 -14.76 0.75 15.27
CA PRO A 11 -15.96 0.00 14.97
C PRO A 11 -15.75 -0.80 13.70
N ALA A 12 -16.39 -1.97 13.64
CA ALA A 12 -16.29 -2.82 12.47
C ALA A 12 -16.81 -2.12 11.22
N ASP A 13 -17.69 -1.15 11.38
CA ASP A 13 -18.28 -0.43 10.26
C ASP A 13 -17.50 0.82 9.86
N ASP A 14 -16.35 1.09 10.49
CA ASP A 14 -15.51 2.21 10.11
C ASP A 14 -14.05 1.78 10.04
N PRO A 15 -13.71 0.89 9.10
CA PRO A 15 -12.35 0.38 8.96
C PRO A 15 -11.42 1.42 8.36
N TYR A 16 -10.14 1.11 8.35
CA TYR A 16 -9.14 1.87 7.63
C TYR A 16 -9.09 1.38 6.19
N LEU A 17 -8.80 2.28 5.27
CA LEU A 17 -8.68 1.95 3.84
C LEU A 17 -7.21 1.90 3.44
N VAL A 18 -6.85 0.87 2.68
CA VAL A 18 -5.49 0.75 2.15
C VAL A 18 -5.56 0.36 0.69
N LEU A 19 -4.65 0.91 -0.11
CA LEU A 19 -4.49 0.48 -1.50
C LEU A 19 -3.82 -0.88 -1.52
N THR A 20 -4.36 -1.77 -2.35
CA THR A 20 -3.69 -3.03 -2.63
C THR A 20 -2.60 -2.80 -3.68
N PRO A 21 -1.71 -3.78 -3.91
CA PRO A 21 -0.77 -3.66 -5.04
C PRO A 21 -1.47 -3.40 -6.37
N ALA A 22 -2.61 -4.06 -6.61
CA ALA A 22 -3.39 -3.82 -7.82
C ALA A 22 -3.93 -2.39 -7.85
N GLY A 23 -4.38 -1.88 -6.70
CA GLY A 23 -4.87 -0.52 -6.60
C GLY A 23 -3.79 0.51 -6.82
N ALA A 24 -2.61 0.26 -6.28
CA ALA A 24 -1.48 1.17 -6.48
C ALA A 24 -1.07 1.19 -7.96
N LEU A 25 -1.05 0.02 -8.59
CA LEU A 25 -0.73 -0.06 -10.00
C LEU A 25 -1.74 0.71 -10.84
N HIS A 26 -3.02 0.59 -10.53
CA HIS A 26 -4.06 1.33 -11.24
C HIS A 26 -3.95 2.83 -11.01
N ALA A 27 -3.71 3.24 -9.76
CA ALA A 27 -3.66 4.65 -9.40
C ALA A 27 -2.46 5.38 -9.99
N TYR A 28 -1.34 4.69 -10.14
CA TYR A 28 -0.08 5.30 -10.55
C TYR A 28 0.44 4.78 -11.89
N GLY A 29 -0.36 3.97 -12.59
CA GLY A 29 0.10 3.33 -13.82
C GLY A 29 0.16 4.25 -15.02
N GLU A 30 -0.55 5.36 -14.99
CA GLU A 30 -0.58 6.31 -16.09
C GLU A 30 0.19 7.57 -15.73
N ARG A 31 0.86 8.14 -16.70
CA ARG A 31 1.61 9.38 -16.48
C ARG A 31 0.68 10.51 -16.03
N VAL A 32 -0.48 10.60 -16.64
CA VAL A 32 -1.51 11.58 -16.27
C VAL A 32 -2.70 10.80 -15.72
N PRO A 33 -2.96 10.88 -14.43
CA PRO A 33 -4.05 10.10 -13.85
C PRO A 33 -5.41 10.62 -14.31
N ASP A 34 -6.36 9.70 -14.49
CA ASP A 34 -7.75 10.08 -14.68
C ASP A 34 -8.36 10.43 -13.31
N GLU A 35 -9.63 10.81 -13.32
CA GLU A 35 -10.29 11.25 -12.09
C GLU A 35 -10.29 10.15 -11.02
N THR A 36 -10.60 8.91 -11.41
CA THR A 36 -10.61 7.78 -10.48
C THR A 36 -9.23 7.54 -9.89
N SER A 37 -8.20 7.55 -10.74
CA SER A 37 -6.83 7.34 -10.28
C SER A 37 -6.39 8.45 -9.33
N ALA A 38 -6.73 9.70 -9.65
CA ALA A 38 -6.38 10.82 -8.79
C ALA A 38 -7.04 10.68 -7.41
N ILE A 39 -8.28 10.23 -7.38
CA ILE A 39 -8.99 10.01 -6.12
C ILE A 39 -8.34 8.88 -5.32
N LEU A 40 -7.97 7.77 -5.98
CA LEU A 40 -7.30 6.66 -5.31
C LEU A 40 -5.95 7.08 -4.74
N GLN A 41 -5.25 7.99 -5.40
CA GLN A 41 -3.96 8.48 -4.90
C GLN A 41 -4.07 9.18 -3.55
N THR A 42 -5.24 9.71 -3.22
CA THR A 42 -5.45 10.34 -1.92
C THR A 42 -5.44 9.33 -0.77
N LEU A 43 -5.48 8.04 -1.07
CA LEU A 43 -5.36 6.99 -0.07
C LEU A 43 -3.93 6.66 0.29
N MET A 44 -2.95 7.32 -0.33
CA MET A 44 -1.54 7.16 0.04
C MET A 44 -1.20 8.18 1.13
N PRO A 45 -1.38 7.82 2.38
CA PRO A 45 -1.15 8.76 3.47
C PRO A 45 0.34 8.96 3.71
N ARG A 46 0.67 10.05 4.36
CA ARG A 46 2.05 10.39 4.65
C ARG A 46 2.53 9.74 5.94
N GLY A 47 1.94 8.66 6.37
CA GLY A 47 2.37 8.00 7.57
C GLY A 47 1.39 6.96 8.04
N ALA A 48 0.12 7.23 7.98
CA ALA A 48 -0.89 6.33 8.50
C ALA A 48 -2.07 6.25 7.55
N SER A 49 -2.73 5.11 7.55
CA SER A 49 -3.93 4.90 6.74
C SER A 49 -5.09 5.74 7.27
N LEU A 50 -6.05 6.01 6.39
CA LEU A 50 -7.24 6.81 6.74
C LEU A 50 -8.41 5.89 7.04
N ARG A 51 -9.27 6.32 7.96
CA ARG A 51 -10.54 5.64 8.18
C ARG A 51 -11.47 5.90 7.01
N ARG A 52 -12.34 4.93 6.73
CA ARG A 52 -13.30 5.05 5.64
C ARG A 52 -14.15 6.31 5.77
N SER A 53 -14.66 6.58 6.97
CA SER A 53 -15.51 7.76 7.17
C SER A 53 -14.75 9.05 6.87
N ALA A 54 -13.52 9.16 7.34
CA ALA A 54 -12.72 10.35 7.09
C ALA A 54 -12.45 10.56 5.61
N TRP A 55 -12.16 9.48 4.89
CA TRP A 55 -11.88 9.57 3.47
C TRP A 55 -13.13 9.93 2.67
N LEU A 56 -14.27 9.36 3.04
CA LEU A 56 -15.53 9.63 2.34
C LEU A 56 -15.99 11.06 2.52
N GLU A 57 -15.60 11.72 3.61
CA GLU A 57 -15.95 13.10 3.86
C GLU A 57 -15.16 14.09 3.02
N LEU A 58 -14.09 13.65 2.38
CA LEU A 58 -13.24 14.56 1.60
C LEU A 58 -13.95 15.06 0.34
N ALA A 59 -14.77 14.23 -0.28
CA ALA A 59 -15.51 14.63 -1.47
C ALA A 59 -16.62 13.63 -1.73
N PRO A 60 -17.75 14.08 -2.31
CA PRO A 60 -18.89 13.17 -2.57
C PRO A 60 -18.55 12.08 -3.59
N GLU A 61 -17.64 12.34 -4.52
CA GLU A 61 -17.25 11.36 -5.54
C GLU A 61 -16.56 10.15 -4.93
N HIS A 62 -15.96 10.29 -3.75
CA HIS A 62 -15.22 9.21 -3.10
C HIS A 62 -16.11 8.01 -2.82
N ARG A 63 -17.41 8.22 -2.57
CA ARG A 63 -18.31 7.11 -2.29
C ARG A 63 -18.45 6.18 -3.49
N THR A 64 -18.61 6.73 -4.68
CA THR A 64 -18.71 5.94 -5.90
C THR A 64 -17.40 5.23 -6.21
N VAL A 65 -16.29 5.96 -6.06
CA VAL A 65 -14.97 5.39 -6.32
C VAL A 65 -14.69 4.24 -5.35
N LEU A 66 -15.05 4.40 -4.08
CA LEU A 66 -14.81 3.35 -3.10
C LEU A 66 -15.57 2.07 -3.45
N ALA A 67 -16.84 2.19 -3.83
CA ALA A 67 -17.63 1.03 -4.21
C ALA A 67 -16.97 0.26 -5.34
N ARG A 68 -16.50 0.98 -6.36
CA ARG A 68 -15.82 0.36 -7.48
C ARG A 68 -14.47 -0.25 -7.05
N ALA A 69 -13.72 0.50 -6.24
CA ALA A 69 -12.40 0.05 -5.82
C ALA A 69 -12.46 -1.22 -4.98
N LEU A 70 -13.47 -1.35 -4.13
CA LEU A 70 -13.66 -2.57 -3.35
C LEU A 70 -14.03 -3.75 -4.26
N TYR A 71 -14.88 -3.50 -5.26
CA TYR A 71 -15.26 -4.54 -6.19
C TYR A 71 -14.08 -5.01 -7.04
N GLU A 72 -13.25 -4.08 -7.50
CA GLU A 72 -12.11 -4.40 -8.35
C GLU A 72 -10.90 -4.92 -7.57
N GLY A 73 -10.94 -4.85 -6.25
CA GLY A 73 -9.80 -5.29 -5.43
C GLY A 73 -8.68 -4.27 -5.36
N TRP A 74 -8.95 -3.01 -5.67
CA TRP A 74 -7.95 -1.93 -5.60
C TRP A 74 -7.76 -1.42 -4.18
N VAL A 75 -8.75 -1.61 -3.32
CA VAL A 75 -8.74 -1.12 -1.94
C VAL A 75 -9.23 -2.24 -1.04
N HIS A 76 -8.59 -2.38 0.12
CA HIS A 76 -9.04 -3.28 1.16
C HIS A 76 -9.41 -2.48 2.40
N GLU A 77 -10.39 -2.99 3.13
CA GLU A 77 -10.76 -2.45 4.43
C GLU A 77 -10.06 -3.28 5.49
N VAL A 78 -9.33 -2.62 6.39
CA VAL A 78 -8.60 -3.30 7.44
C VAL A 78 -8.97 -2.70 8.79
N GLN A 79 -8.88 -3.51 9.84
CA GLN A 79 -9.29 -3.10 11.17
C GLN A 79 -8.19 -2.39 11.94
N ARG A 80 -6.96 -2.46 11.49
CA ARG A 80 -5.83 -1.86 12.17
C ARG A 80 -5.25 -0.73 11.34
N GLU A 81 -4.85 0.33 12.01
CA GLU A 81 -4.15 1.41 11.34
C GLU A 81 -2.78 0.89 10.86
N LEU A 82 -2.50 1.10 9.57
CA LEU A 82 -1.22 0.74 9.00
C LEU A 82 -0.38 1.99 8.87
N ARG A 83 0.84 1.93 9.40
CA ARG A 83 1.78 3.05 9.35
C ARG A 83 2.97 2.68 8.51
N ALA A 84 3.42 3.61 7.69
CA ALA A 84 4.65 3.43 6.94
C ALA A 84 5.82 3.47 7.93
N PRO A 85 6.84 2.61 7.74
CA PRO A 85 8.02 2.66 8.60
C PRO A 85 8.74 4.00 8.46
N ASP A 86 9.23 4.51 9.58
CA ASP A 86 9.98 5.75 9.60
C ASP A 86 11.46 5.43 9.52
N VAL A 87 11.85 4.83 8.39
CA VAL A 87 13.24 4.45 8.13
C VAL A 87 13.57 4.81 6.69
N ARG A 88 14.86 4.87 6.41
CA ARG A 88 15.30 5.12 5.03
C ARG A 88 14.87 3.96 4.14
N LEU A 89 14.54 4.28 2.90
CA LEU A 89 14.04 3.29 1.95
C LEU A 89 15.07 2.18 1.71
N ASP A 90 16.34 2.53 1.58
CA ASP A 90 17.40 1.56 1.35
C ASP A 90 17.60 0.61 2.53
N ASN A 91 17.21 1.02 3.74
CA ASN A 91 17.25 0.15 4.90
C ASN A 91 15.99 -0.72 5.00
N TYR A 92 14.88 -0.23 4.48
CA TYR A 92 13.60 -0.93 4.58
C TYR A 92 13.41 -1.96 3.47
N LEU A 93 13.82 -1.66 2.24
CA LEU A 93 13.55 -2.51 1.08
C LEU A 93 14.07 -3.94 1.24
N PRO A 94 15.28 -4.18 1.77
CA PRO A 94 15.72 -5.57 1.93
C PRO A 94 14.81 -6.39 2.84
N HIS A 95 14.26 -5.77 3.88
CA HIS A 95 13.32 -6.46 4.76
C HIS A 95 11.99 -6.74 4.05
N ALA A 96 11.52 -5.78 3.27
CA ALA A 96 10.25 -5.92 2.56
C ALA A 96 10.32 -7.03 1.52
N ILE A 97 11.40 -7.09 0.73
CA ILE A 97 11.50 -8.07 -0.34
C ILE A 97 11.92 -9.45 0.16
N ALA A 98 12.55 -9.53 1.33
CA ALA A 98 12.98 -10.82 1.86
C ALA A 98 11.81 -11.79 2.04
N GLY A 99 10.63 -11.27 2.38
CA GLY A 99 9.44 -12.09 2.57
C GLY A 99 8.83 -12.63 1.29
N LEU A 100 9.30 -12.16 0.13
CA LEU A 100 8.77 -12.61 -1.16
C LEU A 100 9.42 -13.92 -1.63
N SER A 101 10.47 -14.37 -0.96
CA SER A 101 11.18 -15.57 -1.34
C SER A 101 11.25 -16.56 -0.20
N GLY A 102 10.96 -17.82 -0.50
CA GLY A 102 11.05 -18.89 0.50
C GLY A 102 12.46 -19.15 0.99
N THR A 103 13.48 -18.78 0.19
CA THR A 103 14.89 -18.91 0.57
C THR A 103 15.46 -17.62 1.13
N ARG A 104 14.64 -16.58 1.21
CA ARG A 104 15.03 -15.25 1.65
C ARG A 104 16.14 -14.65 0.80
N THR A 105 16.12 -14.97 -0.48
CA THR A 105 17.00 -14.36 -1.47
C THR A 105 16.15 -13.64 -2.49
N ALA A 106 16.39 -12.35 -2.68
CA ALA A 106 15.61 -11.55 -3.60
C ALA A 106 16.38 -10.31 -4.01
N ALA A 107 16.04 -9.77 -5.17
CA ALA A 107 16.59 -8.50 -5.63
C ALA A 107 15.44 -7.72 -6.23
N LEU A 108 15.47 -6.40 -6.02
CA LEU A 108 14.47 -5.48 -6.56
C LEU A 108 15.16 -4.58 -7.57
N ALA A 109 14.65 -4.57 -8.78
CA ALA A 109 15.22 -3.77 -9.86
C ALA A 109 14.23 -2.71 -10.32
N SER A 110 14.76 -1.58 -10.78
CA SER A 110 13.94 -0.61 -11.51
C SER A 110 13.73 -1.12 -12.93
N ASP A 111 12.79 -0.51 -13.62
CA ASP A 111 12.54 -0.86 -15.04
C ASP A 111 13.70 -0.47 -15.94
N GLU A 112 14.64 0.33 -15.44
CA GLU A 112 15.85 0.71 -16.17
C GLU A 112 17.02 -0.24 -15.90
N GLY A 113 16.82 -1.25 -15.04
CA GLY A 113 17.84 -2.24 -14.77
C GLY A 113 18.73 -1.93 -13.58
N PHE A 114 18.43 -0.91 -12.80
CA PHE A 114 19.20 -0.62 -11.59
C PHE A 114 18.71 -1.49 -10.43
N CYS A 115 19.67 -2.03 -9.67
CA CYS A 115 19.32 -2.81 -8.50
C CYS A 115 19.04 -1.88 -7.34
N LEU A 116 17.78 -1.84 -6.91
CA LEU A 116 17.31 -0.95 -5.83
C LEU A 116 17.52 -1.55 -4.45
N ALA A 117 17.48 -2.88 -4.34
CA ALA A 117 17.66 -3.57 -3.07
C ALA A 117 17.98 -5.03 -3.33
N ARG A 118 18.69 -5.65 -2.38
CA ARG A 118 19.02 -7.07 -2.45
C ARG A 118 19.03 -7.66 -1.06
N VAL A 119 18.77 -8.95 -1.01
CA VAL A 119 18.91 -9.73 0.22
C VAL A 119 19.32 -11.14 -0.18
N GLY A 120 20.32 -11.68 0.52
CA GLY A 120 20.80 -13.02 0.26
C GLY A 120 21.72 -13.17 -0.96
N TYR A 121 21.90 -12.12 -1.75
CA TYR A 121 22.80 -12.11 -2.89
C TYR A 121 23.96 -11.14 -2.62
N SER A 122 25.12 -11.40 -3.19
CA SER A 122 26.19 -10.43 -3.20
C SER A 122 25.81 -9.29 -4.15
N GLU A 123 26.52 -8.18 -4.04
CA GLU A 123 26.26 -7.03 -4.92
C GLU A 123 26.41 -7.43 -6.39
N GLU A 124 27.46 -8.20 -6.71
CA GLU A 124 27.72 -8.64 -8.07
C GLU A 124 26.61 -9.54 -8.58
N GLU A 125 26.16 -10.48 -7.74
CA GLU A 125 25.09 -11.40 -8.13
C GLU A 125 23.80 -10.65 -8.38
N ALA A 126 23.47 -9.66 -7.52
CA ALA A 126 22.25 -8.89 -7.66
C ALA A 126 22.29 -8.04 -8.91
N GLU A 127 23.43 -7.44 -9.22
CA GLU A 127 23.56 -6.63 -10.43
C GLU A 127 23.33 -7.45 -11.69
N THR A 128 23.79 -8.69 -11.68
CA THR A 128 23.56 -9.60 -12.80
C THR A 128 22.07 -9.91 -12.97
N LEU A 129 21.36 -10.11 -11.86
CA LEU A 129 19.94 -10.43 -11.91
C LEU A 129 19.08 -9.23 -12.33
N CYS A 130 19.50 -8.02 -11.98
CA CYS A 130 18.73 -6.83 -12.25
C CYS A 130 18.85 -6.30 -13.68
N VAL A 131 19.70 -6.86 -14.48
CA VAL A 131 19.89 -6.41 -15.87
C VAL A 131 18.76 -6.82 -16.78
#